data_9f3632d9a7e8d971611d1f5f2a01dbf4
#
_entry.id   9f3632d9a7e8d971611d1f5f2a01dbf4
#
_cell.length_a   1.000
_cell.length_b   1.000
_cell.length_c   1.000
_cell.angle_alpha   90.00
_cell.angle_beta   90.00
_cell.angle_gamma   90.00
#
_symmetry.space_group_name_H-M   'P 1'
#
loop_
_entity.id
_entity.type
_entity.pdbx_description
1 polymer ?
#
loop_
_entity_poly.entity_id
_entity_poly.type
_entity_poly.pdbx_seq_one_letter_code
_entity_poly.pdbx_strand_id
1 'polypeptide(L)'
;MLDFALGTEWIVDAYGCDPSSLRSCTALDRLFARIVGELGLHPAGQPVWHVFPGQGGITGLLLLTESHLACHTYPESGLVTINLHCCRARPAWPWQERLVEALGAAQVTVRALPRGRS
;
A
#
# COMPACT_ATOMS: atom_id res chain seq x y z
N MET A 1 -28.63 13.37 6.11
CA MET A 1 -27.31 13.08 6.71
C MET A 1 -26.98 11.62 6.54
N LEU A 2 -25.75 11.34 6.18
CA LEU A 2 -25.29 9.96 6.01
C LEU A 2 -24.78 9.41 7.34
N ASP A 3 -25.19 8.20 7.70
CA ASP A 3 -24.73 7.50 8.89
C ASP A 3 -23.57 6.57 8.59
N PHE A 4 -23.14 6.46 7.35
CA PHE A 4 -22.06 5.60 6.91
C PHE A 4 -20.98 6.43 6.22
N ALA A 5 -19.78 5.92 6.22
CA ALA A 5 -18.66 6.55 5.51
C ALA A 5 -18.77 6.28 4.01
N LEU A 6 -18.38 7.25 3.19
CA LEU A 6 -18.35 7.08 1.74
C LEU A 6 -17.11 6.32 1.29
N GLY A 7 -16.08 6.26 2.11
CA GLY A 7 -14.86 5.53 1.80
C GLY A 7 -14.09 5.14 3.05
N THR A 8 -13.02 4.40 2.84
CA THR A 8 -12.10 4.00 3.89
C THR A 8 -10.67 4.22 3.43
N GLU A 9 -9.87 4.78 4.30
CA GLU A 9 -8.44 4.94 4.06
C GLU A 9 -7.67 4.00 4.97
N TRP A 10 -6.86 3.14 4.36
CA TRP A 10 -6.00 2.20 5.08
C TRP A 10 -4.61 2.80 5.15
N ILE A 11 -4.09 2.95 6.36
CA ILE A 11 -2.77 3.51 6.63
C ILE A 11 -1.96 2.39 7.25
N VAL A 12 -0.91 1.97 6.55
CA VAL A 12 -0.16 0.77 6.91
C VAL A 12 1.32 1.09 6.99
N ASP A 13 1.94 0.72 8.11
CA ASP A 13 3.38 0.83 8.31
C ASP A 13 3.93 -0.56 8.58
N ALA A 14 4.93 -0.98 7.82
CA ALA A 14 5.60 -2.27 8.02
C ALA A 14 7.06 -2.05 8.36
N TYR A 15 7.52 -2.74 9.39
CA TYR A 15 8.85 -2.59 9.98
C TYR A 15 9.65 -3.90 9.85
N GLY A 16 10.95 -3.78 9.85
CA GLY A 16 11.84 -4.93 9.77
C GLY A 16 11.76 -5.65 8.42
N CYS A 17 11.42 -4.91 7.37
CA CYS A 17 11.36 -5.45 6.02
C CYS A 17 12.76 -5.71 5.47
N ASP A 18 12.85 -6.64 4.53
CA ASP A 18 14.08 -6.94 3.81
C ASP A 18 14.48 -5.72 2.96
N PRO A 19 15.65 -5.10 3.22
CA PRO A 19 16.07 -3.92 2.46
C PRO A 19 16.15 -4.15 0.96
N SER A 20 16.55 -5.34 0.50
CA SER A 20 16.64 -5.62 -0.92
C SER A 20 15.27 -5.62 -1.59
N SER A 21 14.23 -6.08 -0.89
CA SER A 21 12.85 -6.01 -1.38
C SER A 21 12.36 -4.57 -1.46
N LEU A 22 12.76 -3.74 -0.49
CA LEU A 22 12.36 -2.32 -0.46
C LEU A 22 13.04 -1.49 -1.56
N ARG A 23 14.10 -2.01 -2.17
CA ARG A 23 14.80 -1.37 -3.30
C ARG A 23 14.35 -1.94 -4.65
N SER A 24 13.38 -2.83 -4.66
CA SER A 24 12.97 -3.57 -5.86
C SER A 24 11.63 -3.09 -6.37
N CYS A 25 11.62 -2.39 -7.49
CA CYS A 25 10.37 -2.01 -8.16
C CYS A 25 9.56 -3.27 -8.54
N THR A 26 10.24 -4.36 -8.89
CA THR A 26 9.56 -5.61 -9.23
C THR A 26 8.80 -6.17 -8.03
N ALA A 27 9.43 -6.17 -6.85
CA ALA A 27 8.77 -6.66 -5.63
C ALA A 27 7.56 -5.80 -5.27
N LEU A 28 7.69 -4.47 -5.38
CA LEU A 28 6.60 -3.55 -5.08
C LEU A 28 5.48 -3.64 -6.11
N ASP A 29 5.83 -3.81 -7.36
CA ASP A 29 4.85 -3.97 -8.45
C ASP A 29 4.02 -5.25 -8.23
N ARG A 30 4.66 -6.34 -7.83
CA ARG A 30 3.96 -7.58 -7.48
C ARG A 30 3.02 -7.39 -6.29
N LEU A 31 3.47 -6.63 -5.29
CA LEU A 31 2.64 -6.32 -4.12
C LEU A 31 1.40 -5.52 -4.54
N PHE A 32 1.58 -4.49 -5.35
CA PHE A 32 0.46 -3.68 -5.84
C PHE A 32 -0.50 -4.53 -6.66
N ALA A 33 0.02 -5.38 -7.56
CA ALA A 33 -0.82 -6.27 -8.36
C ALA A 33 -1.64 -7.22 -7.49
N ARG A 34 -1.06 -7.71 -6.41
CA ARG A 34 -1.75 -8.60 -5.48
C ARG A 34 -2.87 -7.88 -4.74
N ILE A 35 -2.60 -6.67 -4.24
CA ILE A 35 -3.62 -5.85 -3.58
C ILE A 35 -4.79 -5.60 -4.54
N VAL A 36 -4.49 -5.17 -5.76
CA VAL A 36 -5.48 -4.88 -6.79
C VAL A 36 -6.32 -6.13 -7.11
N GLY A 37 -5.66 -7.25 -7.33
CA GLY A 37 -6.34 -8.49 -7.70
C GLY A 37 -7.21 -9.05 -6.58
N GLU A 38 -6.70 -9.11 -5.38
CA GLU A 38 -7.40 -9.70 -4.24
C GLU A 38 -8.54 -8.83 -3.73
N LEU A 39 -8.42 -7.50 -3.86
CA LEU A 39 -9.48 -6.58 -3.45
C LEU A 39 -10.43 -6.20 -4.59
N GLY A 40 -10.19 -6.69 -5.79
CA GLY A 40 -11.04 -6.39 -6.94
C GLY A 40 -11.02 -4.92 -7.34
N LEU A 41 -9.85 -4.28 -7.27
CA LEU A 41 -9.69 -2.89 -7.63
C LEU A 41 -9.48 -2.73 -9.13
N HIS A 42 -9.72 -1.53 -9.65
CA HIS A 42 -9.65 -1.26 -11.10
C HIS A 42 -8.61 -0.17 -11.39
N PRO A 43 -7.40 -0.55 -11.85
CA PRO A 43 -6.38 0.44 -12.19
C PRO A 43 -6.82 1.33 -13.35
N ALA A 44 -6.46 2.61 -13.26
CA ALA A 44 -6.68 3.59 -14.32
C ALA A 44 -5.41 3.82 -15.15
N GLY A 45 -4.42 2.95 -15.01
CA GLY A 45 -3.15 3.04 -15.71
C GLY A 45 -2.12 2.15 -15.04
N GLN A 46 -0.85 2.40 -15.31
CA GLN A 46 0.25 1.68 -14.73
C GLN A 46 0.76 2.39 -13.47
N PRO A 47 1.38 1.66 -12.54
CA PRO A 47 2.04 2.31 -11.41
C PRO A 47 3.16 3.24 -11.89
N VAL A 48 3.35 4.33 -11.16
CA VAL A 48 4.46 5.25 -11.39
C VAL A 48 5.43 5.08 -10.22
N TRP A 49 6.70 4.87 -10.54
CA TRP A 49 7.75 4.63 -9.56
C TRP A 49 8.83 5.68 -9.67
N HIS A 50 9.28 6.20 -8.53
CA HIS A 50 10.46 7.05 -8.47
C HIS A 50 11.48 6.39 -7.54
N VAL A 51 12.68 6.15 -8.06
CA VAL A 51 13.77 5.53 -7.30
C VAL A 51 14.75 6.63 -6.91
N PHE A 52 14.95 6.80 -5.61
CA PHE A 52 15.88 7.80 -5.10
C PHE A 52 17.32 7.30 -5.21
N PRO A 53 18.27 8.20 -5.50
CA PRO A 53 19.69 7.83 -5.44
C PRO A 53 20.12 7.56 -4.00
N GLY A 54 21.30 7.00 -3.81
CA GLY A 54 21.82 6.67 -2.50
C GLY A 54 21.26 5.38 -1.97
N GLN A 55 20.39 5.43 -0.97
CA GLN A 55 19.83 4.24 -0.33
C GLN A 55 18.85 3.47 -1.23
N GLY A 56 18.41 4.06 -2.32
CA GLY A 56 17.52 3.36 -3.27
C GLY A 56 16.09 3.24 -2.80
N GLY A 57 15.64 4.13 -1.93
CA GLY A 57 14.23 4.19 -1.54
C GLY A 57 13.34 4.46 -2.75
N ILE A 58 12.10 3.99 -2.68
CA ILE A 58 11.16 4.06 -3.81
C ILE A 58 9.86 4.70 -3.35
N THR A 59 9.37 5.65 -4.14
CA THR A 59 7.99 6.16 -4.04
C THR A 59 7.18 5.57 -5.17
N GLY A 60 6.01 5.02 -4.85
CA GLY A 60 5.12 4.45 -5.85
C GLY A 60 3.71 4.98 -5.72
N LEU A 61 3.03 5.11 -6.86
CA LEU A 61 1.65 5.58 -6.92
C LEU A 61 0.92 4.85 -8.02
N LEU A 62 -0.27 4.33 -7.70
CA LEU A 62 -1.17 3.73 -8.67
C LEU A 62 -2.53 4.41 -8.55
N LEU A 63 -2.95 5.07 -9.64
CA LEU A 63 -4.29 5.62 -9.72
C LEU A 63 -5.26 4.49 -10.04
N LEU A 64 -6.32 4.39 -9.24
CA LEU A 64 -7.42 3.47 -9.46
C LEU A 64 -8.65 4.28 -9.85
N THR A 65 -9.65 3.65 -10.46
CA THR A 65 -10.80 4.41 -10.96
C THR A 65 -11.59 5.11 -9.85
N GLU A 66 -11.62 4.52 -8.66
CA GLU A 66 -12.36 5.10 -7.52
C GLU A 66 -11.49 5.17 -6.25
N SER A 67 -10.17 5.05 -6.41
CA SER A 67 -9.28 4.99 -5.26
C SER A 67 -7.84 5.29 -5.69
N HIS A 68 -6.91 5.14 -4.77
CA HIS A 68 -5.48 5.21 -5.09
C HIS A 68 -4.69 4.37 -4.09
N LEU A 69 -3.52 3.94 -4.55
CA LEU A 69 -2.60 3.14 -3.76
C LEU A 69 -1.22 3.78 -3.87
N ALA A 70 -0.61 4.09 -2.73
CA ALA A 70 0.69 4.74 -2.69
C ALA A 70 1.59 4.06 -1.68
N CYS A 71 2.90 4.12 -1.91
CA CYS A 71 3.88 3.64 -0.95
C CYS A 71 5.15 4.46 -0.97
N HIS A 72 5.87 4.41 0.14
CA HIS A 72 7.21 4.96 0.27
C HIS A 72 8.07 3.96 1.01
N THR A 73 9.22 3.60 0.45
CA THR A 73 10.14 2.67 1.11
C THR A 73 11.35 3.41 1.64
N TYR A 74 11.84 2.93 2.78
CA TYR A 74 13.02 3.45 3.48
C TYR A 74 13.93 2.26 3.78
N PRO A 75 14.72 1.80 2.79
CA PRO A 75 15.53 0.57 2.97
C PRO A 75 16.48 0.63 4.14
N GLU A 76 17.07 1.79 4.41
CA GLU A 76 18.01 1.99 5.53
C GLU A 76 17.35 1.79 6.89
N SER A 77 16.03 1.93 6.97
CA SER A 77 15.26 1.75 8.19
C SER A 77 14.43 0.47 8.19
N GLY A 78 14.43 -0.27 7.09
CA GLY A 78 13.57 -1.47 6.95
C GLY A 78 12.10 -1.15 6.98
N LEU A 79 11.71 0.07 6.59
CA LEU A 79 10.35 0.58 6.71
C LEU A 79 9.70 0.77 5.35
N VAL A 80 8.44 0.39 5.24
CA VAL A 80 7.57 0.82 4.14
C VAL A 80 6.29 1.40 4.71
N THR A 81 5.85 2.52 4.14
CA THR A 81 4.54 3.11 4.44
C THR A 81 3.65 2.95 3.23
N ILE A 82 2.40 2.53 3.47
CA ILE A 82 1.44 2.27 2.40
C ILE A 82 0.14 2.99 2.74
N ASN A 83 -0.47 3.60 1.73
CA ASN A 83 -1.77 4.23 1.84
C ASN A 83 -2.67 3.69 0.74
N LEU A 84 -3.82 3.16 1.14
CA LEU A 84 -4.85 2.72 0.20
C LEU A 84 -6.15 3.44 0.54
N HIS A 85 -6.63 4.26 -0.38
CA HIS A 85 -7.90 4.94 -0.25
C HIS A 85 -8.93 4.24 -1.15
N CYS A 86 -10.04 3.78 -0.57
CA CYS A 86 -11.11 3.12 -1.31
C CYS A 86 -12.41 3.91 -1.14
N CYS A 87 -13.07 4.20 -2.25
CA CYS A 87 -14.36 4.90 -2.25
C CYS A 87 -15.54 3.96 -2.04
N ARG A 88 -15.29 2.64 -2.06
CA ARG A 88 -16.32 1.62 -1.83
C ARG A 88 -15.90 0.72 -0.69
N ALA A 89 -16.88 0.08 -0.04
CA ALA A 89 -16.60 -0.92 0.96
C ALA A 89 -15.82 -2.07 0.36
N ARG A 90 -14.75 -2.49 1.03
CA ARG A 90 -13.94 -3.64 0.64
C ARG A 90 -13.71 -4.49 1.88
N PRO A 91 -13.56 -5.82 1.72
CA PRO A 91 -13.17 -6.65 2.86
C PRO A 91 -11.80 -6.24 3.37
N ALA A 92 -11.55 -6.48 4.64
CA ALA A 92 -10.23 -6.24 5.20
C ALA A 92 -9.21 -7.16 4.52
N TRP A 93 -8.12 -6.58 4.08
CA TRP A 93 -7.03 -7.35 3.48
C TRP A 93 -6.08 -7.80 4.59
N PRO A 94 -5.52 -9.02 4.51
CA PRO A 94 -4.61 -9.50 5.56
C PRO A 94 -3.22 -8.89 5.40
N TRP A 95 -3.10 -7.61 5.73
CA TRP A 95 -1.88 -6.82 5.53
C TRP A 95 -0.64 -7.46 6.14
N GLN A 96 -0.75 -7.94 7.39
CA GLN A 96 0.41 -8.51 8.05
C GLN A 96 0.93 -9.74 7.32
N GLU A 97 0.06 -10.70 7.01
CA GLU A 97 0.46 -11.93 6.33
C GLU A 97 1.06 -11.62 4.95
N ARG A 98 0.42 -10.73 4.21
CA ARG A 98 0.86 -10.40 2.85
C ARG A 98 2.17 -9.63 2.83
N LEU A 99 2.39 -8.73 3.77
CA LEU A 99 3.64 -7.98 3.84
C LEU A 99 4.80 -8.82 4.37
N VAL A 100 4.54 -9.80 5.23
CA VAL A 100 5.54 -10.78 5.61
C VAL A 100 5.98 -11.57 4.37
N GLU A 101 5.03 -12.05 3.59
CA GLU A 101 5.34 -12.83 2.37
C GLU A 101 6.06 -11.99 1.32
N ALA A 102 5.59 -10.76 1.08
CA ALA A 102 6.09 -9.93 -0.02
C ALA A 102 7.41 -9.24 0.31
N LEU A 103 7.59 -8.78 1.55
CA LEU A 103 8.68 -7.88 1.93
C LEU A 103 9.46 -8.35 3.15
N GLY A 104 9.11 -9.49 3.72
CA GLY A 104 9.79 -10.01 4.91
C GLY A 104 9.52 -9.20 6.17
N ALA A 105 8.40 -8.50 6.25
CA ALA A 105 8.09 -7.63 7.39
C ALA A 105 8.11 -8.39 8.70
N ALA A 106 8.68 -7.77 9.75
CA ALA A 106 8.69 -8.32 11.09
C ALA A 106 7.48 -7.86 11.89
N GLN A 107 6.99 -6.64 11.64
CA GLN A 107 5.86 -6.06 12.34
C GLN A 107 5.08 -5.16 11.39
N VAL A 108 3.75 -5.20 11.47
CA VAL A 108 2.87 -4.38 10.64
C VAL A 108 1.83 -3.72 11.52
N THR A 109 1.67 -2.41 11.38
CA THR A 109 0.59 -1.67 12.02
C THR A 109 -0.40 -1.21 10.95
N VAL A 110 -1.69 -1.40 11.22
CA VAL A 110 -2.74 -1.08 10.26
C VAL A 110 -3.77 -0.20 10.95
N ARG A 111 -4.09 0.93 10.32
CA ARG A 111 -5.18 1.80 10.75
C ARG A 111 -6.16 1.99 9.61
N ALA A 112 -7.44 1.91 9.92
CA ALA A 112 -8.51 2.15 8.96
C ALA A 112 -9.30 3.38 9.39
N LEU A 113 -9.39 4.38 8.51
CA LEU A 113 -10.07 5.62 8.78
C LEU A 113 -11.28 5.76 7.87
N PRO A 114 -12.50 5.90 8.42
CA PRO A 114 -13.66 6.23 7.60
C PRO A 114 -13.49 7.62 7.00
N ARG A 115 -13.85 7.78 5.74
CA ARG A 115 -13.75 9.05 5.03
C ARG A 115 -15.11 9.45 4.48
N GLY A 116 -15.35 10.77 4.42
CA GLY A 116 -16.62 11.29 3.91
C GLY A 116 -17.80 11.01 4.82
N ARG A 117 -17.57 10.90 6.11
CA ARG A 117 -18.61 10.66 7.11
C ARG A 117 -19.19 11.99 7.55
N SER A 118 -20.50 12.05 7.59
CA SER A 118 -21.21 13.24 8.07
C SER A 118 -21.44 13.21 9.57
#